data_c8bb5d503ae97f8ebb890163cec3aaf6
#
_entry.id   c8bb5d503ae97f8ebb890163cec3aaf6
#
_cell.length_a   1.000
_cell.length_b   1.000
_cell.length_c   1.000
_cell.angle_alpha   90.00
_cell.angle_beta   90.00
_cell.angle_gamma   90.00
#
_symmetry.space_group_name_H-M   'P 1'
#
loop_
_entity.id
_entity.type
_entity.pdbx_description
1 polymer ?
#
loop_
_entity_poly.entity_id
_entity_poly.type
_entity_poly.pdbx_seq_one_letter_code
_entity_poly.pdbx_strand_id
1 'polypeptide(L)'
;VQDFLEEIYNDEDLKDAFFDCDIEIYDEAWVKDLEEDDSWFEDLMGSGESSYKNIKPFARDGLGGLWVVLDDEMIGYIGTEGECGIIARNINEFMNIVAVQRGYIDDFCNADILKSVDAFIEEYEEPRDSDYNREFNRFIKKHGFTKDLKKIYEYIIKGVTIKPFFQVVATDDEYEDSYSILGSDDGQEALESLIEMLE
;
A
#
# COMPACT_ATOMS: atom_id res chain seq x y z
N VAL A 1 6.78 -5.40 -11.64
CA VAL A 1 6.97 -4.29 -10.69
C VAL A 1 7.98 -3.32 -11.27
N GLN A 2 9.16 -3.79 -11.63
CA GLN A 2 10.31 -2.97 -12.01
C GLN A 2 10.02 -2.00 -13.18
N ASP A 3 9.29 -2.40 -14.20
CA ASP A 3 9.01 -1.56 -15.39
C ASP A 3 8.28 -0.25 -15.04
N PHE A 4 7.31 -0.28 -14.10
CA PHE A 4 6.60 0.93 -13.66
C PHE A 4 7.49 1.82 -12.80
N LEU A 5 8.25 1.22 -11.89
CA LEU A 5 9.13 1.96 -10.99
C LEU A 5 10.25 2.65 -11.77
N GLU A 6 10.87 1.96 -12.74
CA GLU A 6 11.87 2.55 -13.63
C GLU A 6 11.30 3.73 -14.44
N GLU A 7 10.07 3.63 -14.94
CA GLU A 7 9.45 4.74 -15.66
C GLU A 7 9.24 5.95 -14.75
N ILE A 8 8.71 5.75 -13.54
CA ILE A 8 8.47 6.83 -12.59
C ILE A 8 9.81 7.44 -12.16
N TYR A 9 10.79 6.60 -11.85
CA TYR A 9 12.10 7.04 -11.39
C TYR A 9 12.86 7.88 -12.44
N ASN A 10 12.73 7.56 -13.71
CA ASN A 10 13.43 8.25 -14.81
C ASN A 10 12.74 9.52 -15.31
N ASP A 11 11.59 9.91 -14.74
CA ASP A 11 10.84 11.10 -15.10
C ASP A 11 10.62 11.98 -13.85
N GLU A 12 11.39 13.07 -13.71
CA GLU A 12 11.34 13.94 -12.54
C GLU A 12 9.94 14.54 -12.30
N ASP A 13 9.22 14.92 -13.37
CA ASP A 13 7.86 15.45 -13.24
C ASP A 13 6.90 14.37 -12.73
N LEU A 14 7.15 13.11 -13.07
CA LEU A 14 6.35 11.98 -12.62
C LEU A 14 6.72 11.58 -11.18
N LYS A 15 8.00 11.64 -10.80
CA LYS A 15 8.43 11.46 -9.40
C LYS A 15 7.77 12.48 -8.48
N ASP A 16 7.82 13.77 -8.85
CA ASP A 16 7.16 14.83 -8.10
C ASP A 16 5.65 14.55 -7.97
N ALA A 17 5.05 14.00 -9.03
CA ALA A 17 3.64 13.63 -9.04
C ALA A 17 3.29 12.50 -8.07
N PHE A 18 4.14 11.50 -7.94
CA PHE A 18 3.97 10.42 -6.97
C PHE A 18 4.27 10.91 -5.55
N PHE A 19 5.25 11.76 -5.37
CA PHE A 19 5.53 12.41 -4.09
C PHE A 19 4.31 13.23 -3.61
N ASP A 20 3.64 13.98 -4.48
CA ASP A 20 2.39 14.68 -4.18
C ASP A 20 1.22 13.72 -3.83
N CYS A 21 1.35 12.43 -4.16
CA CYS A 21 0.43 11.36 -3.78
C CYS A 21 0.88 10.60 -2.52
N ASP A 22 1.83 11.14 -1.77
CA ASP A 22 2.40 10.50 -0.58
C ASP A 22 3.11 9.17 -0.87
N ILE A 23 3.72 9.05 -2.06
CA ILE A 23 4.52 7.89 -2.46
C ILE A 23 5.88 8.36 -2.98
N GLU A 24 6.89 8.35 -2.12
CA GLU A 24 8.27 8.64 -2.50
C GLU A 24 8.96 7.36 -2.98
N ILE A 25 9.07 7.20 -4.29
CA ILE A 25 9.67 6.02 -4.89
C ILE A 25 11.20 6.07 -4.76
N TYR A 26 11.78 4.98 -4.27
CA TYR A 26 13.21 4.82 -4.09
C TYR A 26 13.92 4.58 -5.42
N ASP A 27 15.12 5.15 -5.55
CA ASP A 27 16.02 4.84 -6.65
C ASP A 27 16.74 3.49 -6.45
N GLU A 28 17.40 3.02 -7.52
CA GLU A 28 18.10 1.73 -7.47
C GLU A 28 19.21 1.69 -6.40
N ALA A 29 19.84 2.83 -6.09
CA ALA A 29 20.88 2.90 -5.09
C ALA A 29 20.28 2.71 -3.69
N TRP A 30 19.16 3.36 -3.41
CA TRP A 30 18.43 3.20 -2.16
C TRP A 30 17.89 1.79 -1.98
N VAL A 31 17.28 1.21 -3.02
CA VAL A 31 16.79 -0.17 -2.97
C VAL A 31 17.94 -1.14 -2.69
N LYS A 32 19.08 -0.93 -3.33
CA LYS A 32 20.27 -1.75 -3.09
C LYS A 32 20.81 -1.61 -1.67
N ASP A 33 20.87 -0.39 -1.14
CA ASP A 33 21.34 -0.15 0.23
C ASP A 33 20.42 -0.86 1.24
N LEU A 34 19.09 -0.84 1.02
CA LEU A 34 18.11 -1.55 1.83
C LEU A 34 18.18 -3.09 1.68
N GLU A 35 18.62 -3.60 0.53
CA GLU A 35 18.85 -5.03 0.32
C GLU A 35 20.16 -5.52 0.97
N GLU A 36 21.19 -4.64 1.09
CA GLU A 36 22.48 -4.95 1.71
C GLU A 36 22.43 -4.80 3.24
N ASP A 37 21.54 -3.96 3.77
CA ASP A 37 21.31 -3.71 5.18
C ASP A 37 19.82 -3.86 5.50
N ASP A 38 19.44 -4.97 6.11
CA ASP A 38 18.06 -5.30 6.50
C ASP A 38 17.66 -4.73 7.87
N SER A 39 18.51 -3.90 8.48
CA SER A 39 18.23 -3.24 9.77
C SER A 39 16.97 -2.37 9.72
N TRP A 40 16.59 -1.86 8.54
CA TRP A 40 15.37 -1.08 8.34
C TRP A 40 14.12 -1.80 8.83
N PHE A 41 14.08 -3.14 8.69
CA PHE A 41 12.94 -3.92 9.14
C PHE A 41 12.89 -3.99 10.68
N GLU A 42 14.03 -4.22 11.32
CA GLU A 42 14.16 -4.21 12.78
C GLU A 42 13.91 -2.80 13.36
N ASP A 43 14.40 -1.76 12.69
CA ASP A 43 14.18 -0.36 13.07
C ASP A 43 12.70 0.02 13.05
N LEU A 44 11.92 -0.53 12.10
CA LEU A 44 10.52 -0.22 11.92
C LEU A 44 9.59 -1.13 12.73
N MET A 45 9.89 -2.42 12.82
CA MET A 45 9.03 -3.45 13.40
C MET A 45 9.60 -4.12 14.63
N GLY A 46 10.74 -3.66 15.12
CA GLY A 46 11.43 -4.30 16.25
C GLY A 46 11.90 -5.73 15.93
N SER A 47 12.19 -6.51 16.97
CA SER A 47 12.57 -7.91 16.82
C SER A 47 11.34 -8.77 16.56
N GLY A 48 10.87 -8.82 15.31
CA GLY A 48 9.69 -9.59 14.94
C GLY A 48 9.94 -10.56 13.78
N GLU A 49 9.11 -11.59 13.68
CA GLU A 49 9.09 -12.52 12.53
C GLU A 49 7.92 -12.21 11.63
N SER A 50 8.22 -11.93 10.35
CA SER A 50 7.20 -11.71 9.33
C SER A 50 6.60 -13.01 8.83
N SER A 51 5.30 -12.98 8.51
CA SER A 51 4.62 -14.05 7.77
C SER A 51 5.13 -14.23 6.32
N TYR A 52 5.81 -13.21 5.76
CA TYR A 52 6.46 -13.23 4.45
C TYR A 52 7.98 -13.15 4.61
N LYS A 53 8.71 -13.86 3.73
CA LYS A 53 10.18 -13.93 3.82
C LYS A 53 10.89 -13.02 2.84
N ASN A 54 10.29 -12.77 1.69
CA ASN A 54 10.85 -11.92 0.66
C ASN A 54 10.12 -10.58 0.65
N ILE A 55 10.63 -9.62 1.42
CA ILE A 55 10.08 -8.30 1.59
C ILE A 55 11.07 -7.29 1.01
N LYS A 56 10.63 -6.54 -0.01
CA LYS A 56 11.48 -5.56 -0.69
C LYS A 56 10.82 -4.19 -0.68
N PRO A 57 11.33 -3.23 0.09
CA PRO A 57 10.83 -1.87 0.05
C PRO A 57 11.11 -1.22 -1.31
N PHE A 58 10.16 -0.44 -1.82
CA PHE A 58 10.33 0.29 -3.08
C PHE A 58 9.91 1.76 -3.00
N ALA A 59 9.18 2.13 -1.96
CA ALA A 59 8.76 3.50 -1.71
C ALA A 59 8.49 3.71 -0.22
N ARG A 60 8.40 4.96 0.18
CA ARG A 60 7.93 5.35 1.52
C ARG A 60 6.82 6.40 1.41
N ASP A 61 6.08 6.59 2.49
CA ASP A 61 5.18 7.71 2.67
C ASP A 61 5.85 8.88 3.43
N GLY A 62 5.12 9.96 3.60
CA GLY A 62 5.62 11.17 4.29
C GLY A 62 5.80 10.98 5.81
N LEU A 63 5.28 9.93 6.41
CA LEU A 63 5.43 9.60 7.83
C LEU A 63 6.58 8.62 8.08
N GLY A 64 7.13 8.00 7.03
CA GLY A 64 8.23 7.05 7.09
C GLY A 64 7.81 5.58 7.01
N GLY A 65 6.52 5.30 6.82
CA GLY A 65 6.02 3.96 6.49
C GLY A 65 6.52 3.50 5.12
N LEU A 66 6.60 2.20 4.90
CA LEU A 66 7.19 1.60 3.71
C LEU A 66 6.17 0.85 2.86
N TRP A 67 6.20 1.15 1.57
CA TRP A 67 5.56 0.34 0.54
C TRP A 67 6.52 -0.78 0.13
N VAL A 68 6.07 -2.00 0.20
CA VAL A 68 6.91 -3.19 -0.02
C VAL A 68 6.33 -4.12 -1.08
N VAL A 69 7.22 -4.81 -1.79
CA VAL A 69 6.86 -5.97 -2.61
C VAL A 69 7.05 -7.23 -1.76
N LEU A 70 6.01 -8.05 -1.68
CA LEU A 70 5.99 -9.31 -0.97
C LEU A 70 6.04 -10.47 -1.98
N ASP A 71 6.98 -11.38 -1.78
CA ASP A 71 7.17 -12.58 -2.61
C ASP A 71 7.23 -12.29 -4.14
N ASP A 72 7.87 -11.17 -4.49
CA ASP A 72 8.08 -10.67 -5.86
C ASP A 72 6.79 -10.27 -6.63
N GLU A 73 5.63 -10.26 -5.98
CA GLU A 73 4.36 -9.99 -6.66
C GLU A 73 3.43 -9.01 -5.92
N MET A 74 3.06 -9.33 -4.68
CA MET A 74 2.06 -8.57 -3.94
C MET A 74 2.63 -7.24 -3.41
N ILE A 75 1.77 -6.26 -3.25
CA ILE A 75 2.13 -4.97 -2.66
C ILE A 75 1.56 -4.89 -1.26
N GLY A 76 2.44 -4.68 -0.30
CA GLY A 76 2.12 -4.47 1.10
C GLY A 76 2.56 -3.11 1.60
N TYR A 77 2.18 -2.82 2.82
CA TYR A 77 2.57 -1.64 3.56
C TYR A 77 2.99 -2.02 4.97
N ILE A 78 4.00 -1.33 5.49
CA ILE A 78 4.48 -1.40 6.87
C ILE A 78 4.48 0.04 7.39
N GLY A 79 3.66 0.32 8.37
CA GLY A 79 3.56 1.64 8.98
C GLY A 79 4.49 1.84 10.16
N THR A 80 4.66 3.08 10.55
CA THR A 80 5.53 3.48 11.67
C THR A 80 4.91 3.25 13.04
N GLU A 81 3.63 2.96 13.10
CA GLU A 81 2.90 2.71 14.34
C GLU A 81 2.55 1.23 14.54
N GLY A 82 3.07 0.33 13.68
CA GLY A 82 2.91 -1.11 13.78
C GLY A 82 1.83 -1.71 12.86
N GLU A 83 1.21 -0.91 12.00
CA GLU A 83 0.26 -1.43 11.01
C GLU A 83 0.97 -2.20 9.90
N CYS A 84 0.41 -3.33 9.52
CA CYS A 84 0.87 -4.17 8.42
C CYS A 84 -0.29 -4.71 7.59
N GLY A 85 -0.12 -4.78 6.28
CA GLY A 85 -1.13 -5.41 5.44
C GLY A 85 -0.76 -5.49 3.96
N ILE A 86 -1.47 -6.35 3.24
CA ILE A 86 -1.41 -6.40 1.78
C ILE A 86 -2.45 -5.45 1.23
N ILE A 87 -2.04 -4.57 0.32
CA ILE A 87 -2.92 -3.57 -0.31
C ILE A 87 -3.41 -4.06 -1.67
N ALA A 88 -2.55 -4.74 -2.42
CA ALA A 88 -2.87 -5.21 -3.75
C ALA A 88 -2.15 -6.51 -4.09
N ARG A 89 -2.76 -7.31 -4.96
CA ARG A 89 -2.20 -8.60 -5.40
C ARG A 89 -0.99 -8.46 -6.33
N ASN A 90 -0.82 -7.29 -6.92
CA ASN A 90 0.29 -6.98 -7.82
C ASN A 90 0.38 -5.47 -8.07
N ILE A 91 1.49 -5.05 -8.66
CA ILE A 91 1.76 -3.63 -8.95
C ILE A 91 0.72 -2.98 -9.87
N ASN A 92 0.12 -3.73 -10.80
CA ASN A 92 -0.89 -3.17 -11.69
C ASN A 92 -2.16 -2.80 -10.92
N GLU A 93 -2.63 -3.66 -10.01
CA GLU A 93 -3.76 -3.35 -9.12
C GLU A 93 -3.42 -2.17 -8.22
N PHE A 94 -2.24 -2.16 -7.63
CA PHE A 94 -1.76 -1.04 -6.81
C PHE A 94 -1.81 0.29 -7.57
N MET A 95 -1.27 0.34 -8.79
CA MET A 95 -1.30 1.56 -9.61
C MET A 95 -2.72 2.00 -9.99
N ASN A 96 -3.66 1.07 -10.15
CA ASN A 96 -5.08 1.42 -10.32
C ASN A 96 -5.68 2.03 -9.05
N ILE A 97 -5.30 1.52 -7.88
CA ILE A 97 -5.74 2.04 -6.58
C ILE A 97 -5.18 3.45 -6.38
N VAL A 98 -3.88 3.64 -6.56
CA VAL A 98 -3.20 4.95 -6.46
C VAL A 98 -3.80 5.97 -7.42
N ALA A 99 -4.22 5.56 -8.60
CA ALA A 99 -4.87 6.44 -9.59
C ALA A 99 -6.14 7.12 -9.07
N VAL A 100 -6.77 6.58 -8.04
CA VAL A 100 -7.98 7.13 -7.40
C VAL A 100 -7.68 7.67 -6.00
N GLN A 101 -7.04 6.86 -5.15
CA GLN A 101 -6.79 7.18 -3.75
C GLN A 101 -5.54 8.04 -3.53
N ARG A 102 -4.62 8.08 -4.52
CA ARG A 102 -3.38 8.86 -4.46
C ARG A 102 -2.44 8.48 -3.32
N GLY A 103 -2.48 7.21 -2.89
CA GLY A 103 -1.53 6.64 -1.96
C GLY A 103 -1.64 7.05 -0.50
N TYR A 104 -2.61 7.86 -0.10
CA TYR A 104 -2.82 8.18 1.32
C TYR A 104 -3.19 6.92 2.10
N ILE A 105 -2.31 6.51 2.99
CA ILE A 105 -2.48 5.27 3.75
C ILE A 105 -3.74 5.27 4.62
N ASP A 106 -4.12 6.39 5.19
CA ASP A 106 -5.34 6.54 5.99
C ASP A 106 -6.60 6.14 5.22
N ASP A 107 -6.58 6.31 3.90
CA ASP A 107 -7.69 5.90 3.04
C ASP A 107 -7.77 4.37 2.91
N PHE A 108 -6.64 3.67 2.95
CA PHE A 108 -6.59 2.20 2.92
C PHE A 108 -6.94 1.59 4.27
N CYS A 109 -6.63 2.30 5.35
CA CYS A 109 -6.86 1.84 6.72
C CYS A 109 -8.29 2.10 7.22
N ASN A 110 -9.14 2.73 6.42
CA ASN A 110 -10.48 3.14 6.85
C ASN A 110 -11.51 2.03 6.64
N ALA A 111 -11.72 1.22 7.69
CA ALA A 111 -12.72 0.14 7.69
C ALA A 111 -14.14 0.64 7.35
N ASP A 112 -14.50 1.87 7.72
CA ASP A 112 -15.81 2.45 7.42
C ASP A 112 -16.02 2.71 5.92
N ILE A 113 -14.98 3.09 5.20
CA ILE A 113 -15.01 3.25 3.74
C ILE A 113 -15.10 1.87 3.07
N LEU A 114 -14.36 0.90 3.59
CA LEU A 114 -14.29 -0.44 3.00
C LEU A 114 -15.48 -1.35 3.35
N LYS A 115 -16.35 -0.99 4.29
CA LYS A 115 -17.51 -1.81 4.71
C LYS A 115 -18.50 -2.12 3.59
N SER A 116 -18.55 -1.31 2.54
CA SER A 116 -19.39 -1.58 1.36
C SER A 116 -18.90 -0.83 0.13
N VAL A 117 -19.22 -1.35 -1.05
CA VAL A 117 -18.91 -0.68 -2.31
C VAL A 117 -19.60 0.69 -2.43
N ASP A 118 -20.79 0.85 -1.83
CA ASP A 118 -21.52 2.12 -1.89
C ASP A 118 -20.84 3.19 -1.02
N ALA A 119 -20.34 2.84 0.17
CA ALA A 119 -19.57 3.73 1.02
C ALA A 119 -18.26 4.16 0.33
N PHE A 120 -17.57 3.21 -0.32
CA PHE A 120 -16.38 3.50 -1.09
C PHE A 120 -16.64 4.45 -2.26
N ILE A 121 -17.74 4.24 -3.00
CA ILE A 121 -18.10 5.11 -4.12
C ILE A 121 -18.44 6.52 -3.61
N GLU A 122 -19.20 6.65 -2.54
CA GLU A 122 -19.58 7.94 -1.94
C GLU A 122 -18.33 8.75 -1.55
N GLU A 123 -17.28 8.10 -1.00
CA GLU A 123 -16.03 8.75 -0.63
C GLU A 123 -15.23 9.25 -1.85
N TYR A 124 -15.19 8.45 -2.93
CA TYR A 124 -14.31 8.72 -4.08
C TYR A 124 -15.03 9.19 -5.35
N GLU A 125 -16.36 9.38 -5.32
CA GLU A 125 -17.13 9.84 -6.50
C GLU A 125 -16.77 11.28 -6.88
N GLU A 126 -16.55 12.15 -5.90
CA GLU A 126 -16.09 13.51 -6.16
C GLU A 126 -14.57 13.46 -6.44
N PRO A 127 -14.11 13.99 -7.59
CA PRO A 127 -12.67 14.06 -7.82
C PRO A 127 -12.07 14.94 -6.73
N ARG A 128 -11.20 14.36 -5.91
CA ARG A 128 -10.32 15.17 -5.07
C ARG A 128 -9.61 16.16 -5.99
N ASP A 129 -9.50 17.41 -5.59
CA ASP A 129 -8.94 18.54 -6.35
C ASP A 129 -7.59 18.18 -6.96
N SER A 130 -7.61 17.56 -8.12
CA SER A 130 -6.51 16.79 -8.69
C SER A 130 -6.03 17.34 -10.01
N ASP A 131 -6.35 18.58 -10.31
CA ASP A 131 -5.69 19.29 -11.38
C ASP A 131 -4.18 19.49 -11.14
N TYR A 132 -3.70 18.95 -9.99
CA TYR A 132 -2.33 19.15 -9.56
C TYR A 132 -1.30 18.45 -10.44
N ASN A 133 -1.67 17.39 -11.18
CA ASN A 133 -0.60 16.73 -11.90
C ASN A 133 -0.99 16.22 -13.29
N ARG A 134 -0.67 17.05 -14.28
CA ARG A 134 -0.83 16.69 -15.68
C ARG A 134 -0.05 15.44 -16.04
N GLU A 135 1.13 15.24 -15.47
CA GLU A 135 2.01 14.10 -15.79
C GLU A 135 1.47 12.81 -15.17
N PHE A 136 0.95 12.87 -13.94
CA PHE A 136 0.25 11.73 -13.33
C PHE A 136 -0.97 11.28 -14.15
N ASN A 137 -1.82 12.23 -14.57
CA ASN A 137 -2.95 11.91 -15.43
C ASN A 137 -2.52 11.34 -16.79
N ARG A 138 -1.37 11.79 -17.33
CA ARG A 138 -0.81 11.25 -18.57
C ARG A 138 -0.30 9.82 -18.37
N PHE A 139 0.35 9.53 -17.26
CA PHE A 139 0.79 8.20 -16.87
C PHE A 139 -0.39 7.24 -16.73
N ILE A 140 -1.42 7.61 -15.95
CA ILE A 140 -2.66 6.84 -15.82
C ILE A 140 -3.26 6.51 -17.19
N LYS A 141 -3.38 7.50 -18.07
CA LYS A 141 -3.95 7.31 -19.40
C LYS A 141 -3.08 6.43 -20.30
N LYS A 142 -1.75 6.59 -20.23
CA LYS A 142 -0.78 5.81 -21.02
C LYS A 142 -0.90 4.32 -20.70
N HIS A 143 -1.01 3.99 -19.42
CA HIS A 143 -1.09 2.59 -18.94
C HIS A 143 -2.51 2.03 -18.90
N GLY A 144 -3.52 2.86 -19.17
CA GLY A 144 -4.92 2.44 -19.24
C GLY A 144 -5.48 2.04 -17.87
N PHE A 145 -4.99 2.64 -16.79
CA PHE A 145 -5.53 2.37 -15.46
C PHE A 145 -6.98 2.77 -15.35
N THR A 146 -7.76 1.95 -14.65
CA THR A 146 -9.20 2.15 -14.53
C THR A 146 -9.53 3.27 -13.54
N LYS A 147 -10.64 3.97 -13.80
CA LYS A 147 -11.31 4.85 -12.83
C LYS A 147 -12.64 4.27 -12.37
N ASP A 148 -12.90 2.99 -12.65
CA ASP A 148 -14.09 2.29 -12.20
C ASP A 148 -13.95 1.96 -10.70
N LEU A 149 -14.61 2.75 -9.85
CA LEU A 149 -14.55 2.65 -8.39
C LEU A 149 -14.96 1.27 -7.87
N LYS A 150 -15.90 0.58 -8.52
CA LYS A 150 -16.27 -0.79 -8.13
C LYS A 150 -15.12 -1.75 -8.30
N LYS A 151 -14.40 -1.61 -9.40
CA LYS A 151 -13.24 -2.45 -9.71
C LYS A 151 -12.09 -2.18 -8.75
N ILE A 152 -11.87 -0.91 -8.40
CA ILE A 152 -10.84 -0.51 -7.45
C ILE A 152 -11.17 -1.04 -6.06
N TYR A 153 -12.42 -0.89 -5.61
CA TYR A 153 -12.89 -1.51 -4.38
C TYR A 153 -12.61 -3.02 -4.34
N GLU A 154 -12.93 -3.74 -5.42
CA GLU A 154 -12.63 -5.17 -5.53
C GLU A 154 -11.13 -5.48 -5.43
N TYR A 155 -10.25 -4.64 -5.98
CA TYR A 155 -8.81 -4.82 -5.87
C TYR A 155 -8.35 -4.70 -4.42
N ILE A 156 -8.79 -3.64 -3.72
CA ILE A 156 -8.44 -3.41 -2.32
C ILE A 156 -8.93 -4.57 -1.46
N ILE A 157 -10.22 -4.92 -1.54
CA ILE A 157 -10.80 -6.00 -0.73
C ILE A 157 -10.05 -7.32 -0.97
N LYS A 158 -9.73 -7.64 -2.22
CA LYS A 158 -8.95 -8.84 -2.55
C LYS A 158 -7.52 -8.76 -2.04
N GLY A 159 -6.93 -7.59 -1.94
CA GLY A 159 -5.60 -7.38 -1.37
C GLY A 159 -5.61 -7.60 0.15
N VAL A 160 -6.40 -6.82 0.86
CA VAL A 160 -6.42 -6.84 2.34
C VAL A 160 -6.90 -8.17 2.94
N THR A 161 -7.61 -8.99 2.16
CA THR A 161 -8.11 -10.31 2.61
C THR A 161 -7.25 -11.49 2.17
N ILE A 162 -6.08 -11.27 1.54
CA ILE A 162 -5.16 -12.36 1.18
C ILE A 162 -4.64 -13.09 2.43
N LYS A 163 -4.62 -14.41 2.36
CA LYS A 163 -4.05 -15.27 3.40
C LYS A 163 -2.79 -15.99 2.90
N PRO A 164 -1.74 -16.15 3.74
CA PRO A 164 -1.66 -15.62 5.09
C PRO A 164 -1.67 -14.10 5.11
N PHE A 165 -2.22 -13.47 6.15
CA PHE A 165 -2.13 -12.02 6.32
C PHE A 165 -0.66 -11.60 6.45
N PHE A 166 -0.35 -10.43 5.93
CA PHE A 166 0.95 -9.83 6.18
C PHE A 166 0.96 -9.29 7.61
N GLN A 167 1.73 -9.94 8.46
CA GLN A 167 1.85 -9.67 9.88
C GLN A 167 3.31 -9.82 10.31
N VAL A 168 3.68 -9.11 11.37
CA VAL A 168 4.94 -9.26 12.08
C VAL A 168 4.61 -9.62 13.52
N VAL A 169 5.10 -10.77 13.97
CA VAL A 169 4.90 -11.26 15.34
C VAL A 169 6.17 -10.97 16.13
N ALA A 170 6.04 -10.19 17.20
CA ALA A 170 7.16 -9.85 18.07
C ALA A 170 7.80 -11.12 18.69
N THR A 171 9.11 -11.17 18.69
CA THR A 171 9.88 -12.26 19.31
C THR A 171 10.42 -11.89 20.67
N ASP A 172 10.25 -10.63 21.08
CA ASP A 172 10.67 -10.07 22.35
C ASP A 172 9.48 -9.39 23.06
N ASP A 173 9.36 -9.60 24.35
CA ASP A 173 8.29 -9.03 25.19
C ASP A 173 8.34 -7.48 25.30
N GLU A 174 9.41 -6.84 24.80
CA GLU A 174 9.55 -5.39 24.73
C GLU A 174 8.79 -4.77 23.54
N TYR A 175 8.36 -5.59 22.56
CA TYR A 175 7.66 -5.16 21.35
C TYR A 175 6.26 -5.75 21.30
N GLU A 176 5.39 -5.12 20.55
CA GLU A 176 4.04 -5.59 20.29
C GLU A 176 3.96 -6.25 18.91
N ASP A 177 3.04 -7.21 18.75
CA ASP A 177 2.71 -7.75 17.42
C ASP A 177 2.15 -6.64 16.53
N SER A 178 2.44 -6.71 15.22
CA SER A 178 1.81 -5.82 14.26
C SER A 178 0.30 -6.02 14.25
N TYR A 179 -0.41 -4.96 13.96
CA TYR A 179 -1.85 -5.03 13.76
C TYR A 179 -2.26 -4.87 12.28
N SER A 180 -3.52 -5.13 12.01
CA SER A 180 -4.06 -5.01 10.67
C SER A 180 -3.98 -3.58 10.14
N ILE A 181 -3.71 -3.42 8.85
CA ILE A 181 -3.80 -2.14 8.16
C ILE A 181 -5.17 -1.45 8.31
N LEU A 182 -6.21 -2.17 8.71
CA LEU A 182 -7.53 -1.61 8.98
C LEU A 182 -7.68 -1.01 10.39
N GLY A 183 -6.62 -1.01 11.18
CA GLY A 183 -6.55 -0.45 12.54
C GLY A 183 -6.27 -1.49 13.61
N SER A 184 -5.91 -1.00 14.81
CA SER A 184 -5.52 -1.86 15.94
C SER A 184 -6.71 -2.43 16.71
N ASP A 185 -7.69 -1.62 17.06
CA ASP A 185 -8.76 -2.01 17.99
C ASP A 185 -9.90 -2.78 17.31
N ASP A 186 -10.39 -2.27 16.20
CA ASP A 186 -11.51 -2.85 15.44
C ASP A 186 -11.05 -3.50 14.11
N GLY A 187 -9.75 -3.40 13.78
CA GLY A 187 -9.21 -3.80 12.49
C GLY A 187 -9.33 -5.28 12.21
N GLN A 188 -9.16 -6.12 13.23
CA GLN A 188 -9.32 -7.57 13.09
C GLN A 188 -10.79 -7.94 12.85
N GLU A 189 -11.75 -7.32 13.58
CA GLU A 189 -13.19 -7.55 13.39
C GLU A 189 -13.63 -7.05 11.99
N ALA A 190 -13.11 -5.89 11.56
CA ALA A 190 -13.36 -5.35 10.23
C ALA A 190 -12.85 -6.30 9.14
N LEU A 191 -11.64 -6.82 9.29
CA LEU A 191 -11.05 -7.77 8.35
C LEU A 191 -11.86 -9.07 8.26
N GLU A 192 -12.28 -9.62 9.38
CA GLU A 192 -13.14 -10.81 9.44
C GLU A 192 -14.50 -10.56 8.75
N SER A 193 -15.10 -9.38 8.98
CA SER A 193 -16.34 -8.97 8.33
C SER A 193 -16.18 -8.85 6.81
N LEU A 194 -15.05 -8.31 6.32
CA LEU A 194 -14.76 -8.23 4.89
C LEU A 194 -14.61 -9.63 4.27
N ILE A 195 -13.99 -10.57 4.98
CA ILE A 195 -13.83 -11.96 4.53
C ILE A 195 -15.19 -12.65 4.42
N GLU A 196 -16.05 -12.49 5.43
CA GLU A 196 -17.41 -13.07 5.41
C GLU A 196 -18.26 -12.54 4.24
N MET A 197 -18.05 -11.29 3.82
CA MET A 197 -18.75 -10.73 2.66
C MET A 197 -18.30 -11.33 1.31
N LEU A 198 -17.11 -11.95 1.27
CA LEU A 198 -16.55 -12.55 0.05
C LEU A 198 -16.90 -14.03 -0.13
N GLU A 199 -17.38 -14.70 0.93
CA GLU A 199 -17.81 -16.10 0.93
C GLU A 199 -19.31 -16.24 0.55
#